data_75d288c376fadfdfa7bf5602d26ab96f
#
_entry.id   75d288c376fadfdfa7bf5602d26ab96f
#
_cell.length_a   1.000
_cell.length_b   1.000
_cell.length_c   1.000
_cell.angle_alpha   90.00
_cell.angle_beta   90.00
_cell.angle_gamma   90.00
#
_symmetry.space_group_name_H-M   'P 1'
#
loop_
_entity.id
_entity.type
_entity.pdbx_description
1 polymer ?
#
loop_
_entity_poly.entity_id
_entity_poly.type
_entity_poly.pdbx_seq_one_letter_code
_entity_poly.pdbx_strand_id
1 'polypeptide(L)' 'MILSTFENNNKSANVCKIAGEYEVMFYKDNSYLNSQVALTEQQAENIAEDWVLNANII' A
#
# COMPACT_ATOMS: atom_id res chain seq x y z
N MET A 1 -0.10 -9.38 9.25
CA MET A 1 1.31 -9.58 8.87
C MET A 1 1.65 -8.76 7.64
N ILE A 2 2.72 -8.00 7.72
CA ILE A 2 3.17 -7.19 6.59
C ILE A 2 3.98 -8.07 5.65
N LEU A 3 3.57 -8.13 4.38
CA LEU A 3 4.25 -8.93 3.38
C LEU A 3 5.27 -8.12 2.59
N SER A 4 4.96 -6.87 2.31
CA SER A 4 5.83 -6.02 1.51
C SER A 4 5.62 -4.57 1.90
N THR A 5 6.66 -3.75 1.72
CA THR A 5 6.58 -2.32 1.96
C THR A 5 7.18 -1.60 0.76
N PHE A 6 6.47 -0.60 0.27
CA PHE A 6 6.91 0.24 -0.85
C PHE A 6 7.03 1.66 -0.37
N GLU A 7 8.12 2.33 -0.72
CA GLU A 7 8.36 3.71 -0.29
C GLU A 7 8.88 4.54 -1.45
N ASN A 8 8.43 5.79 -1.50
CA ASN A 8 8.93 6.74 -2.49
C ASN A 8 8.67 8.15 -1.97
N ASN A 9 9.74 8.89 -1.74
CA ASN A 9 9.65 10.22 -1.15
C ASN A 9 8.99 10.12 0.22
N ASN A 10 7.91 10.87 0.46
CA ASN A 10 7.25 10.85 1.76
C ASN A 10 6.03 9.92 1.79
N LYS A 11 5.87 9.09 0.76
CA LYS A 11 4.78 8.12 0.70
C LYS A 11 5.27 6.73 0.99
N SER A 12 4.45 5.93 1.65
CA SER A 12 4.73 4.51 1.83
C SER A 12 3.44 3.73 1.81
N ALA A 13 3.54 2.48 1.43
CA ALA A 13 2.39 1.58 1.37
C ALA A 13 2.82 0.22 1.88
N ASN A 14 2.02 -0.36 2.77
CA ASN A 14 2.26 -1.69 3.28
C ASN A 14 1.25 -2.66 2.70
N VAL A 15 1.74 -3.79 2.19
CA VAL A 15 0.89 -4.87 1.75
C VAL A 15 0.79 -5.86 2.90
N CYS A 16 -0.43 -6.09 3.37
CA CYS A 16 -0.66 -6.94 4.54
C CYS A 16 -1.63 -8.06 4.21
N LYS A 17 -1.53 -9.14 4.96
CA LYS A 17 -2.52 -10.20 4.90
C LYS A 17 -3.20 -10.28 6.26
N ILE A 18 -4.51 -10.03 6.29
CA ILE A 18 -5.27 -9.98 7.52
C ILE A 18 -6.51 -10.83 7.33
N ALA A 19 -6.69 -11.84 8.20
CA ALA A 19 -7.87 -12.69 8.17
C ALA A 19 -8.14 -13.29 6.78
N GLY A 20 -7.07 -13.67 6.07
CA GLY A 20 -7.23 -14.29 4.75
C GLY A 20 -7.40 -13.32 3.60
N GLU A 21 -7.39 -12.04 3.88
CA GLU A 21 -7.54 -11.01 2.86
C GLU A 21 -6.27 -10.21 2.70
N TYR A 22 -6.04 -9.69 1.50
CA TYR A 22 -4.91 -8.81 1.23
C TYR A 22 -5.37 -7.37 1.33
N GLU A 23 -4.56 -6.54 1.99
CA GLU A 23 -4.92 -5.16 2.21
C GLU A 23 -3.70 -4.29 2.02
N VAL A 24 -3.89 -3.13 1.38
CA VAL A 24 -2.82 -2.16 1.18
C VAL A 24 -3.11 -0.98 2.07
N MET A 25 -2.17 -0.63 2.93
CA MET A 25 -2.31 0.51 3.83
C MET A 25 -1.43 1.63 3.33
N PHE A 26 -1.99 2.82 3.19
CA PHE A 26 -1.31 3.98 2.62
C PHE A 26 -0.93 4.97 3.70
N TYR A 27 0.32 5.45 3.61
CA TYR A 27 0.85 6.43 4.56
C TYR A 27 1.48 7.58 3.80
N LYS A 28 1.38 8.78 4.37
CA LYS A 28 2.08 9.95 3.84
C LYS A 28 2.62 10.72 5.02
N ASP A 29 3.91 11.09 4.97
CA ASP A 29 4.58 11.78 6.07
C ASP A 29 4.43 11.02 7.37
N ASN A 30 4.51 9.69 7.29
CA ASN A 30 4.41 8.78 8.43
C ASN A 30 3.03 8.78 9.08
N SER A 31 2.02 9.31 8.40
CA SER A 31 0.65 9.31 8.90
C SER A 31 -0.20 8.39 8.05
N TYR A 32 -1.00 7.56 8.70
CA TYR A 32 -1.90 6.65 8.03
C TYR A 32 -3.00 7.45 7.34
N LEU A 33 -3.27 7.13 6.07
CA LEU A 33 -4.32 7.79 5.30
C LEU A 33 -5.57 6.93 5.18
N ASN A 34 -5.43 5.77 4.54
CA ASN A 34 -6.53 4.85 4.34
C ASN A 34 -5.97 3.53 3.85
N SER A 35 -6.86 2.58 3.58
CA SER A 35 -6.44 1.28 3.07
C SER A 35 -7.38 0.83 1.98
N GLN A 36 -6.93 -0.18 1.22
CA GLN A 36 -7.71 -0.75 0.13
C GLN A 36 -7.52 -2.25 0.14
N VAL A 37 -8.63 -2.98 0.00
CA VAL A 37 -8.61 -4.43 -0.05
C VAL A 37 -8.30 -4.88 -1.47
N ALA A 38 -7.50 -5.94 -1.60
CA ALA A 38 -7.15 -6.52 -2.89
C ALA A 38 -7.50 -8.00 -2.89
N LEU A 39 -7.71 -8.55 -4.08
CA LEU A 39 -8.08 -9.94 -4.21
C LEU A 39 -6.90 -10.89 -4.15
N THR A 40 -5.73 -10.45 -4.59
CA THR A 40 -4.52 -11.27 -4.59
C THR A 40 -3.35 -10.45 -4.10
N GLU A 41 -2.29 -11.15 -3.72
CA GLU A 41 -1.06 -10.47 -3.29
C GLU A 41 -0.48 -9.63 -4.42
N GLN A 42 -0.47 -10.17 -5.65
CA GLN A 42 0.07 -9.45 -6.79
C GLN A 42 -0.72 -8.16 -7.03
N GLN A 43 -2.03 -8.23 -6.92
CA GLN A 43 -2.86 -7.04 -7.10
C GLN A 43 -2.54 -6.01 -6.02
N ALA A 44 -2.37 -6.48 -4.79
CA ALA A 44 -2.04 -5.58 -3.68
C ALA A 44 -0.71 -4.88 -3.92
N GLU A 45 0.29 -5.63 -4.40
CA GLU A 45 1.60 -5.05 -4.68
C GLU A 45 1.53 -4.04 -5.81
N ASN A 46 0.74 -4.33 -6.84
CA ASN A 46 0.56 -3.38 -7.94
C ASN A 46 -0.08 -2.08 -7.45
N ILE A 47 -1.10 -2.21 -6.59
CA ILE A 47 -1.76 -1.03 -6.03
C ILE A 47 -0.79 -0.21 -5.21
N ALA A 48 -0.01 -0.87 -4.38
CA ALA A 48 0.95 -0.18 -3.50
C ALA A 48 2.01 0.54 -4.32
N GLU A 49 2.58 -0.14 -5.30
CA GLU A 49 3.63 0.43 -6.13
C GLU A 49 3.11 1.62 -6.92
N ASP A 50 1.95 1.45 -7.55
CA ASP A 50 1.37 2.55 -8.32
C ASP A 50 1.13 3.78 -7.46
N TRP A 51 0.65 3.57 -6.25
CA TRP A 51 0.33 4.70 -5.40
C TRP A 51 1.57 5.48 -5.00
N VAL A 52 2.65 4.79 -4.62
CA VAL A 52 3.85 5.50 -4.17
C VAL A 52 4.57 6.16 -5.34
N LEU A 53 4.48 5.59 -6.55
CA LEU A 53 5.15 6.15 -7.72
C LEU A 53 4.38 7.29 -8.36
N ASN A 54 3.07 7.34 -8.18
CA ASN A 54 2.23 8.39 -8.76
C ASN A 54 2.05 9.54 -7.79
N ALA A 55 3.18 10.05 -7.31
CA ALA A 55 3.14 11.05 -6.27
C ALA A 55 2.52 12.36 -6.72
N ASN A 56 2.53 12.63 -8.01
CA ASN A 56 2.01 13.88 -8.51
C ASN A 56 0.52 13.83 -8.83
N ILE A 57 -0.11 12.70 -8.56
CA ILE A 57 -1.53 12.60 -8.75
C ILE A 57 -2.13 12.88 -7.43
N ILE A 58 -2.53 14.03 -7.18
CA ILE A 58 -2.86 14.38 -5.92
C ILE A 58 -3.94 14.21 -5.29
#